data_d7f7534f4c969d3fa95d423ab921405b
#
_entry.id   d7f7534f4c969d3fa95d423ab921405b
#
_cell.length_a   1.000
_cell.length_b   1.000
_cell.length_c   1.000
_cell.angle_alpha   90.00
_cell.angle_beta   90.00
_cell.angle_gamma   90.00
#
_symmetry.space_group_name_H-M   'P 1'
#
loop_
_entity.id
_entity.type
_entity.pdbx_description
1 polymer ?
#
loop_
_entity_poly.entity_id
_entity_poly.type
_entity_poly.pdbx_seq_one_letter_code
_entity_poly.pdbx_strand_id
1 'polypeptide(L)'
;MTSTPSTVADVMTHAVVAVGRDADFREVAETLQRWQVSAVPVLTGDGRVVGVVSEADLLTAKDRDGVRADALTAGRMMSVPAVTVHPGSPLNEAARAMARGHYKRLPVVDEEDYLVGIVSRGDLLKVYLGDDRDLADRVRFELVATLGPTAAVDTDVRSENGRITLSGGLPDAVAAPVLERLVRSVPGVVGVELRLAAPA
;
A
#
# COMPACT_ATOMS: atom_id res chain seq x y z
N MET A 1 13.46 11.95 13.19
CA MET A 1 11.99 12.11 13.35
C MET A 1 11.37 11.75 12.02
N THR A 2 10.98 10.51 11.83
CA THR A 2 10.22 10.09 10.64
C THR A 2 8.79 10.58 10.81
N SER A 3 8.40 11.56 10.00
CA SER A 3 7.03 12.07 9.97
C SER A 3 6.08 10.98 9.51
N THR A 4 4.96 10.79 10.18
CA THR A 4 3.91 9.88 9.71
C THR A 4 3.46 10.33 8.32
N PRO A 5 3.38 9.41 7.32
CA PRO A 5 2.89 9.75 5.99
C PRO A 5 1.54 10.44 6.06
N SER A 6 1.41 11.60 5.42
CA SER A 6 0.19 12.40 5.49
C SER A 6 -0.42 12.70 4.12
N THR A 7 0.38 12.58 3.06
CA THR A 7 0.00 12.87 1.68
C THR A 7 0.13 11.63 0.78
N VAL A 8 -0.49 11.69 -0.37
CA VAL A 8 -0.41 10.65 -1.41
C VAL A 8 1.03 10.45 -1.86
N ALA A 9 1.82 11.52 -1.99
CA ALA A 9 3.23 11.45 -2.37
C ALA A 9 4.07 10.57 -1.45
N ASP A 10 3.73 10.51 -0.16
CA ASP A 10 4.48 9.73 0.83
C ASP A 10 4.33 8.21 0.65
N VAL A 11 3.28 7.77 -0.07
CA VAL A 11 2.92 6.35 -0.17
C VAL A 11 2.75 5.85 -1.60
N MET A 12 2.67 6.73 -2.60
CA MET A 12 2.45 6.35 -3.99
C MET A 12 3.63 5.59 -4.58
N THR A 13 3.37 4.78 -5.58
CA THR A 13 4.39 4.17 -6.43
C THR A 13 4.66 5.10 -7.61
N HIS A 14 5.93 5.47 -7.82
CA HIS A 14 6.34 6.39 -8.90
C HIS A 14 6.55 5.67 -10.24
N ALA A 15 7.02 4.41 -10.20
CA ALA A 15 7.21 3.60 -11.41
C ALA A 15 5.87 3.00 -11.85
N VAL A 16 5.12 3.73 -12.66
CA VAL A 16 3.77 3.33 -13.09
C VAL A 16 3.80 2.71 -14.47
N VAL A 17 3.18 1.54 -14.59
CA VAL A 17 2.89 0.93 -15.88
C VAL A 17 1.57 1.51 -16.40
N ALA A 18 1.57 2.00 -17.62
CA ALA A 18 0.42 2.58 -18.30
C ALA A 18 0.37 2.10 -19.75
N VAL A 19 -0.77 2.28 -20.41
CA VAL A 19 -0.97 1.94 -21.83
C VAL A 19 -1.46 3.16 -22.62
N GLY A 20 -1.19 3.16 -23.92
CA GLY A 20 -1.76 4.17 -24.82
C GLY A 20 -3.24 3.90 -25.13
N ARG A 21 -3.97 4.93 -25.61
CA ARG A 21 -5.40 4.77 -26.01
C ARG A 21 -5.62 3.71 -27.08
N ASP A 22 -4.63 3.53 -27.96
CA ASP A 22 -4.72 2.63 -29.11
C ASP A 22 -4.21 1.22 -28.80
N ALA A 23 -3.69 0.98 -27.56
CA ALA A 23 -3.32 -0.35 -27.12
C ALA A 23 -4.46 -1.33 -27.26
N ASP A 24 -4.23 -2.45 -27.93
CA ASP A 24 -5.27 -3.45 -28.17
C ASP A 24 -5.61 -4.26 -26.91
N PHE A 25 -6.69 -5.02 -26.96
CA PHE A 25 -7.14 -5.88 -25.86
C PHE A 25 -6.05 -6.80 -25.35
N ARG A 26 -5.25 -7.39 -26.25
CA ARG A 26 -4.20 -8.34 -25.89
C ARG A 26 -3.05 -7.64 -25.18
N GLU A 27 -2.62 -6.50 -25.69
CA GLU A 27 -1.56 -5.69 -25.07
C GLU A 27 -1.95 -5.27 -23.65
N VAL A 28 -3.20 -4.82 -23.45
CA VAL A 28 -3.71 -4.49 -22.13
C VAL A 28 -3.72 -5.71 -21.20
N ALA A 29 -4.23 -6.85 -21.67
CA ALA A 29 -4.30 -8.09 -20.89
C ALA A 29 -2.90 -8.60 -20.49
N GLU A 30 -1.96 -8.62 -21.44
CA GLU A 30 -0.57 -9.02 -21.21
C GLU A 30 0.12 -8.06 -20.21
N THR A 31 -0.17 -6.76 -20.31
CA THR A 31 0.36 -5.75 -19.39
C THR A 31 -0.13 -5.98 -17.95
N LEU A 32 -1.43 -6.18 -17.76
CA LEU A 32 -2.00 -6.47 -16.44
C LEU A 32 -1.39 -7.74 -15.84
N GLN A 33 -1.27 -8.81 -16.64
CA GLN A 33 -0.73 -10.09 -16.20
C GLN A 33 0.76 -10.00 -15.89
N ARG A 34 1.55 -9.41 -16.79
CA ARG A 34 3.01 -9.30 -16.65
C ARG A 34 3.42 -8.53 -15.40
N TRP A 35 2.72 -7.44 -15.13
CA TRP A 35 3.02 -6.56 -14.00
C TRP A 35 2.21 -6.88 -12.74
N GLN A 36 1.38 -7.92 -12.77
CA GLN A 36 0.57 -8.37 -11.63
C GLN A 36 -0.28 -7.23 -11.05
N VAL A 37 -0.86 -6.41 -11.92
CA VAL A 37 -1.71 -5.27 -11.54
C VAL A 37 -3.13 -5.45 -12.04
N SER A 38 -4.12 -5.03 -11.26
CA SER A 38 -5.55 -5.20 -11.60
C SER A 38 -6.13 -4.06 -12.45
N ALA A 39 -5.36 -3.01 -12.70
CA ALA A 39 -5.75 -1.90 -13.56
C ALA A 39 -4.51 -1.08 -13.95
N VAL A 40 -4.57 -0.42 -15.10
CA VAL A 40 -3.53 0.50 -15.59
C VAL A 40 -4.15 1.81 -16.07
N PRO A 41 -3.46 2.95 -15.90
CA PRO A 41 -3.84 4.21 -16.51
C PRO A 41 -3.75 4.13 -18.03
N VAL A 42 -4.65 4.82 -18.71
CA VAL A 42 -4.63 5.02 -20.16
C VAL A 42 -4.19 6.44 -20.44
N LEU A 43 -3.15 6.59 -21.25
CA LEU A 43 -2.52 7.87 -21.54
C LEU A 43 -2.82 8.33 -22.97
N THR A 44 -2.83 9.65 -23.14
CA THR A 44 -2.66 10.29 -24.44
C THR A 44 -1.20 10.18 -24.91
N GLY A 45 -0.95 10.49 -26.18
CA GLY A 45 0.40 10.46 -26.75
C GLY A 45 1.38 11.45 -26.10
N ASP A 46 0.88 12.46 -25.42
CA ASP A 46 1.66 13.43 -24.64
C ASP A 46 1.79 13.06 -23.15
N GLY A 47 1.23 11.92 -22.69
CA GLY A 47 1.43 11.39 -21.34
C GLY A 47 0.38 11.77 -20.30
N ARG A 48 -0.72 12.41 -20.69
CA ARG A 48 -1.82 12.76 -19.78
C ARG A 48 -2.75 11.57 -19.55
N VAL A 49 -3.28 11.47 -18.34
CA VAL A 49 -4.24 10.42 -17.97
C VAL A 49 -5.62 10.76 -18.51
N VAL A 50 -6.17 9.88 -19.37
CA VAL A 50 -7.52 10.06 -19.95
C VAL A 50 -8.52 9.04 -19.44
N GLY A 51 -8.08 7.93 -18.88
CA GLY A 51 -8.94 6.88 -18.36
C GLY A 51 -8.15 5.84 -17.56
N VAL A 52 -8.84 4.84 -17.09
CA VAL A 52 -8.26 3.66 -16.44
C VAL A 52 -8.91 2.43 -17.04
N VAL A 53 -8.12 1.42 -17.38
CA VAL A 53 -8.62 0.11 -17.80
C VAL A 53 -8.26 -0.94 -16.76
N SER A 54 -9.22 -1.75 -16.35
CA SER A 54 -9.09 -2.80 -15.34
C SER A 54 -9.39 -4.19 -15.91
N GLU A 55 -9.03 -5.23 -15.15
CA GLU A 55 -9.41 -6.61 -15.44
C GLU A 55 -10.93 -6.75 -15.64
N ALA A 56 -11.73 -6.05 -14.82
CA ALA A 56 -13.19 -6.08 -14.93
C ALA A 56 -13.68 -5.46 -16.25
N ASP A 57 -13.04 -4.40 -16.73
CA ASP A 57 -13.37 -3.76 -18.00
C ASP A 57 -13.08 -4.71 -19.18
N LEU A 58 -11.96 -5.45 -19.13
CA LEU A 58 -11.64 -6.45 -20.16
C LEU A 58 -12.68 -7.58 -20.22
N LEU A 59 -13.05 -8.12 -19.04
CA LEU A 59 -14.06 -9.18 -18.96
C LEU A 59 -15.40 -8.71 -19.49
N THR A 60 -15.80 -7.49 -19.14
CA THR A 60 -17.09 -6.90 -19.57
C THR A 60 -17.08 -6.53 -21.05
N ALA A 61 -15.97 -6.05 -21.59
CA ALA A 61 -15.84 -5.67 -22.99
C ALA A 61 -16.02 -6.87 -23.93
N LYS A 62 -15.57 -8.06 -23.51
CA LYS A 62 -15.72 -9.29 -24.26
C LYS A 62 -17.20 -9.74 -24.39
N ASP A 63 -18.00 -9.45 -23.37
CA ASP A 63 -19.42 -9.88 -23.33
C ASP A 63 -20.38 -8.89 -24.01
N ARG A 64 -20.03 -7.60 -24.07
CA ARG A 64 -20.98 -6.54 -24.47
C ARG A 64 -21.22 -6.39 -25.95
N ASP A 65 -20.24 -6.65 -26.82
CA ASP A 65 -20.30 -6.11 -28.17
C ASP A 65 -20.43 -7.17 -29.30
N GLY A 66 -20.29 -8.47 -29.03
CA GLY A 66 -20.12 -9.45 -30.13
C GLY A 66 -18.95 -9.06 -31.07
N VAL A 67 -18.20 -8.00 -30.71
CA VAL A 67 -17.04 -7.48 -31.42
C VAL A 67 -15.86 -8.40 -31.15
N ARG A 68 -15.11 -8.72 -32.19
CA ARG A 68 -13.86 -9.47 -32.04
C ARG A 68 -12.95 -8.71 -31.08
N ALA A 69 -12.35 -9.41 -30.12
CA ALA A 69 -11.44 -8.85 -29.13
C ALA A 69 -10.31 -8.00 -29.76
N ASP A 70 -9.89 -8.38 -30.96
CA ASP A 70 -8.84 -7.71 -31.76
C ASP A 70 -9.23 -6.28 -32.20
N ALA A 71 -10.50 -5.91 -32.15
CA ALA A 71 -11.01 -4.57 -32.52
C ALA A 71 -11.23 -3.64 -31.30
N LEU A 72 -10.97 -4.12 -30.08
CA LEU A 72 -11.14 -3.38 -28.86
C LEU A 72 -9.82 -2.71 -28.46
N THR A 73 -9.84 -1.39 -28.34
CA THR A 73 -8.68 -0.61 -27.83
C THR A 73 -8.90 -0.18 -26.38
N ALA A 74 -7.81 0.14 -25.68
CA ALA A 74 -7.85 0.67 -24.31
C ALA A 74 -8.80 1.87 -24.21
N GLY A 75 -8.75 2.77 -25.21
CA GLY A 75 -9.63 3.94 -25.26
C GLY A 75 -11.13 3.62 -25.38
N ARG A 76 -11.49 2.43 -25.87
CA ARG A 76 -12.89 1.96 -25.94
C ARG A 76 -13.32 1.19 -24.72
N MET A 77 -12.37 0.54 -24.03
CA MET A 77 -12.63 -0.27 -22.85
C MET A 77 -12.52 0.52 -21.53
N MET A 78 -11.73 1.59 -21.51
CA MET A 78 -11.44 2.35 -20.30
C MET A 78 -12.67 2.99 -19.66
N SER A 79 -12.66 3.11 -18.35
CA SER A 79 -13.58 3.97 -17.60
C SER A 79 -13.15 5.44 -17.75
N VAL A 80 -14.11 6.32 -18.12
CA VAL A 80 -13.89 7.75 -18.39
C VAL A 80 -14.98 8.57 -17.67
N PRO A 81 -14.63 9.73 -17.05
CA PRO A 81 -13.29 10.24 -16.83
C PRO A 81 -12.51 9.39 -15.82
N ALA A 82 -11.18 9.43 -15.90
CA ALA A 82 -10.34 8.86 -14.86
C ALA A 82 -10.58 9.59 -13.52
N VAL A 83 -10.77 8.85 -12.45
CA VAL A 83 -10.72 9.44 -11.11
C VAL A 83 -9.27 9.43 -10.66
N THR A 84 -8.71 10.62 -10.46
CA THR A 84 -7.31 10.85 -10.13
C THR A 84 -7.19 11.55 -8.76
N VAL A 85 -5.98 11.60 -8.22
CA VAL A 85 -5.60 12.39 -7.05
C VAL A 85 -4.27 13.09 -7.32
N HIS A 86 -3.96 14.14 -6.56
CA HIS A 86 -2.68 14.84 -6.65
C HIS A 86 -1.68 14.33 -5.60
N PRO A 87 -0.36 14.48 -5.82
CA PRO A 87 0.66 14.08 -4.84
C PRO A 87 0.45 14.70 -3.46
N GLY A 88 0.04 15.98 -3.42
CA GLY A 88 -0.24 16.71 -2.18
C GLY A 88 -1.58 16.40 -1.52
N SER A 89 -2.44 15.58 -2.13
CA SER A 89 -3.73 15.21 -1.54
C SER A 89 -3.55 14.46 -0.23
N PRO A 90 -4.37 14.75 0.79
CA PRO A 90 -4.39 13.97 2.03
C PRO A 90 -4.80 12.51 1.78
N LEU A 91 -4.22 11.57 2.51
CA LEU A 91 -4.51 10.13 2.35
C LEU A 91 -5.99 9.79 2.54
N ASN A 92 -6.69 10.51 3.43
CA ASN A 92 -8.12 10.31 3.66
C ASN A 92 -8.99 10.72 2.47
N GLU A 93 -8.52 11.63 1.63
CA GLU A 93 -9.20 12.01 0.38
C GLU A 93 -9.12 10.87 -0.64
N ALA A 94 -7.91 10.33 -0.87
CA ALA A 94 -7.71 9.17 -1.72
C ALA A 94 -8.53 7.96 -1.23
N ALA A 95 -8.55 7.70 0.09
CA ALA A 95 -9.34 6.64 0.69
C ALA A 95 -10.86 6.82 0.44
N ARG A 96 -11.37 8.03 0.58
CA ARG A 96 -12.80 8.35 0.30
C ARG A 96 -13.13 8.19 -1.19
N ALA A 97 -12.25 8.63 -2.09
CA ALA A 97 -12.44 8.46 -3.52
C ALA A 97 -12.50 6.97 -3.90
N MET A 98 -11.56 6.17 -3.39
CA MET A 98 -11.55 4.72 -3.60
C MET A 98 -12.79 4.02 -3.03
N ALA A 99 -13.26 4.44 -1.84
CA ALA A 99 -14.43 3.84 -1.21
C ALA A 99 -15.71 4.14 -1.98
N ARG A 100 -15.93 5.40 -2.37
CA ARG A 100 -17.15 5.81 -3.09
C ARG A 100 -17.28 5.17 -4.47
N GLY A 101 -16.15 5.12 -5.22
CA GLY A 101 -16.14 4.59 -6.58
C GLY A 101 -15.79 3.11 -6.65
N HIS A 102 -15.62 2.42 -5.50
CA HIS A 102 -15.17 1.03 -5.44
C HIS A 102 -13.82 0.77 -6.16
N TYR A 103 -13.00 1.82 -6.32
CA TYR A 103 -11.70 1.73 -6.98
C TYR A 103 -10.68 1.01 -6.09
N LYS A 104 -9.84 0.18 -6.70
CA LYS A 104 -8.72 -0.50 -6.01
C LYS A 104 -7.46 0.37 -6.00
N ARG A 105 -7.33 1.30 -6.96
CA ARG A 105 -6.20 2.22 -7.15
C ARG A 105 -6.64 3.47 -7.88
N LEU A 106 -5.87 4.53 -7.71
CA LEU A 106 -6.09 5.81 -8.41
C LEU A 106 -4.77 6.25 -9.04
N PRO A 107 -4.77 6.71 -10.30
CA PRO A 107 -3.65 7.43 -10.87
C PRO A 107 -3.39 8.69 -10.07
N VAL A 108 -2.13 9.02 -9.87
CA VAL A 108 -1.68 10.28 -9.28
C VAL A 108 -1.17 11.17 -10.41
N VAL A 109 -1.72 12.37 -10.51
CA VAL A 109 -1.40 13.31 -11.59
C VAL A 109 -0.93 14.63 -11.03
N ASP A 110 -0.13 15.35 -11.79
CA ASP A 110 0.21 16.75 -11.51
C ASP A 110 -0.91 17.71 -11.90
N GLU A 111 -0.63 19.02 -11.85
CA GLU A 111 -1.62 20.08 -12.14
C GLU A 111 -2.01 20.13 -13.63
N GLU A 112 -1.20 19.56 -14.51
CA GLU A 112 -1.41 19.46 -15.96
C GLU A 112 -1.95 18.10 -16.42
N ASP A 113 -2.38 17.22 -15.48
CA ASP A 113 -2.89 15.86 -15.69
C ASP A 113 -1.85 14.83 -16.17
N TYR A 114 -0.55 15.13 -16.07
CA TYR A 114 0.48 14.11 -16.35
C TYR A 114 0.59 13.07 -15.24
N LEU A 115 0.76 11.83 -15.64
CA LEU A 115 0.91 10.72 -14.71
C LEU A 115 2.24 10.81 -13.95
N VAL A 116 2.19 10.99 -12.64
CA VAL A 116 3.36 11.07 -11.75
C VAL A 116 3.46 9.91 -10.76
N GLY A 117 2.38 9.14 -10.61
CA GLY A 117 2.36 8.02 -9.69
C GLY A 117 1.05 7.22 -9.74
N ILE A 118 0.97 6.20 -8.89
CA ILE A 118 -0.26 5.45 -8.63
C ILE A 118 -0.35 5.12 -7.15
N VAL A 119 -1.54 5.22 -6.57
CA VAL A 119 -1.81 4.85 -5.19
C VAL A 119 -2.90 3.78 -5.14
N SER A 120 -2.71 2.75 -4.32
CA SER A 120 -3.67 1.65 -4.13
C SER A 120 -4.24 1.64 -2.71
N ARG A 121 -5.32 0.87 -2.50
CA ARG A 121 -5.84 0.60 -1.14
C ARG A 121 -4.78 -0.02 -0.24
N GLY A 122 -3.92 -0.89 -0.79
CA GLY A 122 -2.82 -1.51 -0.04
C GLY A 122 -1.81 -0.46 0.46
N ASP A 123 -1.49 0.54 -0.36
CA ASP A 123 -0.55 1.59 0.02
C ASP A 123 -1.12 2.47 1.13
N LEU A 124 -2.42 2.80 1.08
CA LEU A 124 -3.10 3.51 2.15
C LEU A 124 -3.13 2.69 3.45
N LEU A 125 -3.37 1.38 3.37
CA LEU A 125 -3.40 0.51 4.55
C LEU A 125 -2.03 0.35 5.20
N LYS A 126 -0.93 0.35 4.44
CA LYS A 126 0.43 0.30 4.98
C LYS A 126 0.73 1.43 5.97
N VAL A 127 0.12 2.61 5.76
CA VAL A 127 0.26 3.74 6.69
C VAL A 127 -0.30 3.44 8.07
N TYR A 128 -1.41 2.68 8.13
CA TYR A 128 -2.01 2.27 9.40
C TYR A 128 -1.26 1.11 10.06
N LEU A 129 -0.58 0.28 9.26
CA LEU A 129 0.23 -0.81 9.78
C LEU A 129 1.63 -0.33 10.21
N GLY A 130 2.04 0.87 9.77
CA GLY A 130 3.41 1.38 9.92
C GLY A 130 4.40 0.60 9.03
N ASP A 131 5.58 1.19 8.77
CA ASP A 131 6.70 0.38 8.31
C ASP A 131 7.09 -0.57 9.47
N ASP A 132 7.23 -1.87 9.18
CA ASP A 132 7.61 -2.85 10.20
C ASP A 132 8.91 -2.49 10.92
N ARG A 133 9.83 -1.78 10.25
CA ARG A 133 11.05 -1.25 10.86
C ARG A 133 10.74 -0.14 11.88
N ASP A 134 9.93 0.83 11.47
CA ASP A 134 9.50 1.93 12.34
C ASP A 134 8.69 1.40 13.53
N LEU A 135 7.88 0.35 13.31
CA LEU A 135 7.11 -0.29 14.36
C LEU A 135 8.04 -1.01 15.36
N ALA A 136 9.04 -1.75 14.87
CA ALA A 136 10.03 -2.40 15.70
C ALA A 136 10.82 -1.37 16.52
N ASP A 137 11.21 -0.23 15.93
CA ASP A 137 11.94 0.84 16.62
C ASP A 137 11.07 1.55 17.67
N ARG A 138 9.79 1.77 17.40
CA ARG A 138 8.85 2.29 18.41
C ARG A 138 8.68 1.32 19.57
N VAL A 139 8.58 0.04 19.29
CA VAL A 139 8.51 -0.99 20.36
C VAL A 139 9.81 -1.01 21.18
N ARG A 140 10.98 -0.94 20.54
CA ARG A 140 12.27 -0.85 21.26
C ARG A 140 12.32 0.38 22.16
N PHE A 141 11.90 1.53 21.63
CA PHE A 141 11.86 2.77 22.41
C PHE A 141 10.95 2.65 23.62
N GLU A 142 9.76 2.08 23.48
CA GLU A 142 8.80 1.87 24.58
C GLU A 142 9.33 0.89 25.64
N LEU A 143 10.01 -0.18 25.19
CA LEU A 143 10.68 -1.12 26.08
C LEU A 143 11.78 -0.43 26.90
N VAL A 144 12.63 0.38 26.25
CA VAL A 144 13.70 1.15 26.93
C VAL A 144 13.10 2.17 27.89
N ALA A 145 12.06 2.89 27.48
CA ALA A 145 11.43 3.93 28.29
C ALA A 145 10.76 3.36 29.56
N THR A 146 10.18 2.17 29.46
CA THR A 146 9.40 1.56 30.55
C THR A 146 10.23 0.64 31.45
N LEU A 147 11.15 -0.15 30.85
CA LEU A 147 11.90 -1.21 31.54
C LEU A 147 13.38 -0.83 31.77
N GLY A 148 13.81 0.29 31.21
CA GLY A 148 15.21 0.75 31.27
C GLY A 148 16.09 0.18 30.17
N PRO A 149 17.27 0.78 29.96
CA PRO A 149 18.15 0.43 28.84
C PRO A 149 18.73 -0.99 28.93
N THR A 150 18.88 -1.55 30.11
CA THR A 150 19.39 -2.93 30.30
C THR A 150 18.44 -4.00 29.79
N ALA A 151 17.12 -3.76 29.87
CA ALA A 151 16.11 -4.69 29.41
C ALA A 151 16.04 -4.81 27.87
N ALA A 152 16.52 -3.77 27.18
CA ALA A 152 16.50 -3.73 25.71
C ALA A 152 17.78 -4.30 25.07
N VAL A 153 18.85 -4.47 25.82
CA VAL A 153 20.16 -4.94 25.29
C VAL A 153 20.09 -6.42 24.89
N ASP A 154 19.34 -7.23 25.63
CA ASP A 154 19.26 -8.67 25.40
C ASP A 154 18.00 -9.11 24.66
N THR A 155 17.16 -8.15 24.24
CA THR A 155 15.91 -8.43 23.55
C THR A 155 15.96 -7.97 22.09
N ASP A 156 15.92 -8.93 21.16
CA ASP A 156 15.75 -8.61 19.72
C ASP A 156 14.25 -8.41 19.42
N VAL A 157 13.95 -7.31 18.73
CA VAL A 157 12.59 -6.92 18.34
C VAL A 157 12.49 -6.98 16.82
N ARG A 158 11.61 -7.82 16.31
CA ARG A 158 11.27 -7.92 14.88
C ARG A 158 9.81 -7.64 14.67
N SER A 159 9.49 -6.94 13.60
CA SER A 159 8.13 -6.75 13.13
C SER A 159 7.96 -7.37 11.75
N GLU A 160 6.84 -8.03 11.54
CA GLU A 160 6.41 -8.55 10.24
C GLU A 160 4.89 -8.41 10.12
N ASN A 161 4.43 -7.58 9.19
CA ASN A 161 3.01 -7.27 8.99
C ASN A 161 2.28 -6.83 10.29
N GLY A 162 2.95 -5.99 11.11
CA GLY A 162 2.41 -5.52 12.38
C GLY A 162 2.47 -6.54 13.52
N ARG A 163 2.98 -7.74 13.28
CA ARG A 163 3.21 -8.77 14.31
C ARG A 163 4.62 -8.61 14.87
N ILE A 164 4.70 -8.35 16.17
CA ILE A 164 5.97 -8.21 16.88
C ILE A 164 6.42 -9.56 17.42
N THR A 165 7.64 -9.94 17.09
CA THR A 165 8.34 -11.08 17.72
C THR A 165 9.44 -10.53 18.62
N LEU A 166 9.36 -10.82 19.91
CA LEU A 166 10.42 -10.55 20.87
C LEU A 166 11.21 -11.84 21.14
N SER A 167 12.52 -11.79 20.96
CA SER A 167 13.43 -12.92 21.24
C SER A 167 14.64 -12.49 22.05
N GLY A 168 15.19 -13.41 22.83
CA GLY A 168 16.34 -13.13 23.72
C GLY A 168 16.04 -13.36 25.19
N GLY A 169 16.80 -12.70 26.06
CA GLY A 169 16.64 -12.78 27.52
C GLY A 169 15.65 -11.74 28.04
N LEU A 170 14.87 -12.11 29.05
CA LEU A 170 14.11 -11.15 29.85
C LEU A 170 14.89 -10.86 31.15
N PRO A 171 14.90 -9.60 31.63
CA PRO A 171 15.30 -9.34 33.00
C PRO A 171 14.37 -10.09 33.96
N ASP A 172 14.92 -10.71 35.01
CA ASP A 172 14.20 -11.53 36.02
C ASP A 172 12.98 -10.84 36.67
N ALA A 173 12.86 -9.52 36.51
CA ALA A 173 11.84 -8.70 37.15
C ALA A 173 10.58 -8.50 36.30
N VAL A 174 10.56 -8.90 35.00
CA VAL A 174 9.43 -8.60 34.11
C VAL A 174 8.67 -9.85 33.72
N ALA A 175 7.42 -9.93 34.18
CA ALA A 175 6.54 -11.04 33.80
C ALA A 175 6.12 -10.93 32.31
N ALA A 176 6.16 -12.06 31.57
CA ALA A 176 5.77 -12.11 30.17
C ALA A 176 4.38 -11.46 29.83
N PRO A 177 3.35 -11.56 30.68
CA PRO A 177 2.07 -10.88 30.46
C PRO A 177 2.15 -9.35 30.51
N VAL A 178 3.07 -8.80 31.31
CA VAL A 178 3.28 -7.33 31.41
C VAL A 178 3.95 -6.84 30.13
N LEU A 179 4.96 -7.56 29.68
CA LEU A 179 5.66 -7.26 28.41
C LEU A 179 4.71 -7.33 27.21
N GLU A 180 3.91 -8.38 27.12
CA GLU A 180 2.92 -8.51 26.05
C GLU A 180 1.92 -7.36 26.04
N ARG A 181 1.41 -6.95 27.21
CA ARG A 181 0.50 -5.81 27.34
C ARG A 181 1.15 -4.50 26.91
N LEU A 182 2.41 -4.28 27.31
CA LEU A 182 3.19 -3.10 26.95
C LEU A 182 3.36 -3.02 25.42
N VAL A 183 3.79 -4.11 24.79
CA VAL A 183 3.98 -4.15 23.34
C VAL A 183 2.66 -3.99 22.58
N ARG A 184 1.56 -4.59 23.05
CA ARG A 184 0.23 -4.42 22.47
C ARG A 184 -0.31 -3.00 22.56
N SER A 185 0.18 -2.18 23.49
CA SER A 185 -0.23 -0.78 23.61
C SER A 185 0.39 0.13 22.54
N VAL A 186 1.44 -0.33 21.85
CA VAL A 186 2.09 0.44 20.78
C VAL A 186 1.17 0.48 19.55
N PRO A 187 0.79 1.67 19.06
CA PRO A 187 -0.06 1.79 17.88
C PRO A 187 0.56 1.11 16.64
N GLY A 188 -0.24 0.28 15.95
CA GLY A 188 0.20 -0.49 14.79
C GLY A 188 0.54 -1.95 15.11
N VAL A 189 0.64 -2.35 16.38
CA VAL A 189 0.84 -3.75 16.76
C VAL A 189 -0.47 -4.52 16.62
N VAL A 190 -0.46 -5.55 15.75
CA VAL A 190 -1.61 -6.44 15.48
C VAL A 190 -1.50 -7.75 16.27
N GLY A 191 -0.28 -8.13 16.63
CA GLY A 191 -0.01 -9.37 17.40
C GLY A 191 1.35 -9.35 18.04
N VAL A 192 1.53 -10.13 19.12
CA VAL A 192 2.80 -10.28 19.84
C VAL A 192 3.12 -11.76 20.00
N GLU A 193 4.35 -12.14 19.68
CA GLU A 193 4.91 -13.45 19.91
C GLU A 193 6.17 -13.31 20.77
N LEU A 194 6.22 -14.06 21.88
CA LEU A 194 7.36 -14.06 22.80
C LEU A 194 8.14 -15.35 22.60
N ARG A 195 9.40 -15.23 22.18
CA ARG A 195 10.38 -16.32 22.04
C ARG A 195 11.55 -16.09 23.03
N LEU A 196 11.21 -16.03 24.30
CA LEU A 196 12.14 -15.69 25.34
C LEU A 196 12.84 -16.93 25.89
N ALA A 197 14.15 -16.84 26.09
CA ALA A 197 14.89 -17.88 26.79
C ALA A 197 14.46 -17.89 28.27
N ALA A 198 14.25 -19.09 28.83
CA ALA A 198 14.06 -19.21 30.27
C ALA A 198 15.32 -18.68 31.00
N PRO A 199 15.14 -17.96 32.12
CA PRO A 199 16.29 -17.57 32.92
C PRO A 199 17.09 -18.79 33.36
N ALA A 200 18.43 -18.67 33.26
CA ALA A 200 19.37 -19.73 33.66
C ALA A 200 19.40 -19.89 35.19
#